data_154b72398369716c6f34aa8f28318dd9
#
_entry.id   154b72398369716c6f34aa8f28318dd9
#
_cell.length_a   1.000
_cell.length_b   1.000
_cell.length_c   1.000
_cell.angle_alpha   90.00
_cell.angle_beta   90.00
_cell.angle_gamma   90.00
#
_symmetry.space_group_name_H-M   'P 1'
#
loop_
_entity.id
_entity.type
_entity.pdbx_description
1 polymer ?
#
loop_
_entity_poly.entity_id
_entity_poly.type
_entity_poly.pdbx_seq_one_letter_code
_entity_poly.pdbx_strand_id
1 'polypeptide(L)'
;QDIENIGGSGIFPMIWKFFDSTAPWPSNNQSYSGTRDIFLFRLAETYLIASEAYLQAGDKSKAAERLNAVRKRAAIPGHEKDMIINEVDIDINTILDERARELAGEYKRWPDLKRTNTLIERTLKHNNLAKKTNKMDNHILLRPIPQTVIDQDSEGIEQNAGY
;
A
#
# COMPACT_ATOMS: atom_id res chain seq x y z
N GLN A 1 7.05 7.54 -21.23
CA GLN A 1 6.29 6.51 -21.96
C GLN A 1 5.12 6.13 -21.08
N ASP A 2 3.93 6.42 -21.53
CA ASP A 2 2.70 6.14 -20.80
C ASP A 2 2.54 4.62 -20.61
N ILE A 3 2.47 4.20 -19.36
CA ILE A 3 2.26 2.80 -18.96
C ILE A 3 0.94 2.25 -19.57
N GLU A 4 0.01 3.14 -19.94
CA GLU A 4 -1.25 2.79 -20.60
C GLU A 4 -1.08 2.18 -22.00
N ASN A 5 0.08 2.35 -22.64
CA ASN A 5 0.37 1.85 -23.98
C ASN A 5 1.26 0.61 -24.02
N ILE A 6 1.60 0.01 -22.89
CA ILE A 6 2.20 -1.33 -22.87
C ILE A 6 1.06 -2.33 -23.14
N GLY A 7 0.62 -2.34 -24.40
CA GLY A 7 -0.49 -3.17 -24.86
C GLY A 7 -0.13 -4.64 -24.84
N GLY A 8 -0.84 -5.37 -24.02
CA GLY A 8 -0.81 -6.81 -23.97
C GLY A 8 -1.07 -7.28 -22.55
N SER A 9 -2.12 -8.06 -22.35
CA SER A 9 -2.41 -8.71 -21.09
C SER A 9 -1.19 -9.54 -20.64
N GLY A 10 -0.43 -9.02 -19.67
CA GLY A 10 0.66 -9.78 -19.05
C GLY A 10 2.03 -9.10 -18.91
N ILE A 11 2.23 -7.90 -19.48
CA ILE A 11 3.48 -7.16 -19.29
C ILE A 11 3.27 -6.04 -18.28
N PHE A 12 3.71 -6.26 -17.05
CA PHE A 12 3.68 -5.24 -16.00
C PHE A 12 5.10 -4.88 -15.58
N PRO A 13 5.37 -3.61 -15.22
CA PRO A 13 6.64 -3.24 -14.61
C PRO A 13 6.88 -4.07 -13.35
N MET A 14 8.02 -4.74 -13.28
CA MET A 14 8.38 -5.52 -12.11
C MET A 14 8.83 -4.61 -10.97
N ILE A 15 8.35 -4.86 -9.76
CA ILE A 15 8.83 -4.18 -8.56
C ILE A 15 10.19 -4.79 -8.19
N TRP A 16 11.26 -4.11 -8.56
CA TRP A 16 12.64 -4.56 -8.34
C TRP A 16 13.03 -4.68 -6.86
N LYS A 17 12.30 -4.02 -5.97
CA LYS A 17 12.55 -3.97 -4.52
C LYS A 17 12.74 -5.36 -3.88
N PHE A 18 12.03 -6.37 -4.36
CA PHE A 18 12.04 -7.71 -3.79
C PHE A 18 12.89 -8.70 -4.59
N PHE A 19 13.51 -8.22 -5.67
CA PHE A 19 14.34 -9.08 -6.48
C PHE A 19 15.70 -9.30 -5.81
N ASP A 20 16.08 -10.56 -5.64
CA ASP A 20 17.40 -10.95 -5.16
C ASP A 20 18.28 -11.37 -6.33
N SER A 21 19.10 -10.44 -6.80
CA SER A 21 20.02 -10.69 -7.92
C SER A 21 21.19 -11.62 -7.55
N THR A 22 21.37 -11.90 -6.27
CA THR A 22 22.47 -12.77 -5.76
C THR A 22 22.04 -14.21 -5.56
N ALA A 23 20.72 -14.48 -5.52
CA ALA A 23 20.22 -15.82 -5.41
C ALA A 23 20.41 -16.58 -6.74
N PRO A 24 20.89 -17.83 -6.70
CA PRO A 24 21.07 -18.64 -7.90
C PRO A 24 19.73 -18.93 -8.56
N TRP A 25 19.66 -18.83 -9.88
CA TRP A 25 18.50 -19.29 -10.63
C TRP A 25 18.28 -20.79 -10.41
N PRO A 26 17.07 -21.22 -10.09
CA PRO A 26 16.79 -22.65 -9.96
C PRO A 26 16.99 -23.34 -11.31
N SER A 27 17.77 -24.42 -11.31
CA SER A 27 18.12 -25.17 -12.51
C SER A 27 16.97 -26.03 -13.07
N ASN A 28 15.81 -26.10 -12.40
CA ASN A 28 14.77 -27.09 -12.68
C ASN A 28 13.33 -26.63 -12.35
N ASN A 29 12.89 -25.48 -12.83
CA ASN A 29 11.54 -24.95 -12.64
C ASN A 29 11.02 -24.90 -11.17
N GLN A 30 11.92 -24.99 -10.20
CA GLN A 30 11.56 -24.81 -8.79
C GLN A 30 11.33 -23.33 -8.48
N SER A 31 10.49 -23.08 -7.51
CA SER A 31 10.19 -21.71 -7.03
C SER A 31 11.48 -20.97 -6.71
N TYR A 32 11.64 -19.78 -7.27
CA TYR A 32 12.73 -18.88 -6.93
C TYR A 32 12.61 -18.48 -5.45
N SER A 33 13.57 -18.90 -4.65
CA SER A 33 13.65 -18.55 -3.23
C SER A 33 14.80 -17.60 -3.01
N GLY A 34 14.51 -16.34 -2.77
CA GLY A 34 15.51 -15.36 -2.36
C GLY A 34 15.96 -15.59 -0.91
N THR A 35 17.16 -15.14 -0.59
CA THR A 35 17.75 -15.21 0.75
C THR A 35 17.67 -13.86 1.49
N ARG A 36 17.07 -12.84 0.87
CA ARG A 36 16.93 -11.51 1.45
C ARG A 36 15.84 -11.48 2.50
N ASP A 37 16.09 -10.72 3.55
CA ASP A 37 15.11 -10.49 4.62
C ASP A 37 13.86 -9.76 4.09
N ILE A 38 12.71 -10.10 4.65
CA ILE A 38 11.45 -9.42 4.39
C ILE A 38 11.31 -8.24 5.36
N PHE A 39 11.00 -7.07 4.82
CA PHE A 39 10.78 -5.88 5.64
C PHE A 39 9.48 -6.01 6.44
N LEU A 40 9.57 -6.06 7.77
CA LEU A 40 8.42 -5.90 8.66
C LEU A 40 8.12 -4.43 8.90
N PHE A 41 9.16 -3.66 9.23
CA PHE A 41 9.14 -2.21 9.41
C PHE A 41 10.41 -1.59 8.87
N ARG A 42 10.32 -0.36 8.41
CA ARG A 42 11.47 0.41 7.97
C ARG A 42 11.28 1.90 8.19
N LEU A 43 12.38 2.63 8.24
CA LEU A 43 12.40 4.06 8.59
C LEU A 43 11.46 4.92 7.74
N ALA A 44 11.30 4.62 6.44
CA ALA A 44 10.37 5.35 5.58
C ALA A 44 8.92 5.24 6.08
N GLU A 45 8.49 4.07 6.55
CA GLU A 45 7.16 3.90 7.15
C GLU A 45 7.00 4.76 8.40
N THR A 46 8.03 4.82 9.26
CA THR A 46 8.03 5.67 10.45
C THR A 46 7.87 7.15 10.11
N TYR A 47 8.57 7.63 9.07
CA TYR A 47 8.40 9.01 8.59
C TYR A 47 6.99 9.28 8.09
N LEU A 48 6.37 8.34 7.37
CA LEU A 48 5.01 8.49 6.86
C LEU A 48 3.96 8.41 7.97
N ILE A 49 4.18 7.59 9.01
CA ILE A 49 3.34 7.59 10.23
C ILE A 49 3.47 8.93 10.95
N ALA A 50 4.69 9.45 11.11
CA ALA A 50 4.90 10.75 11.75
C ALA A 50 4.25 11.89 10.96
N SER A 51 4.32 11.86 9.62
CA SER A 51 3.64 12.82 8.75
C SER A 51 2.14 12.83 9.00
N GLU A 52 1.50 11.66 9.06
CA GLU A 52 0.07 11.54 9.33
C GLU A 52 -0.28 12.03 10.74
N ALA A 53 0.52 11.66 11.74
CA ALA A 53 0.31 12.09 13.13
C ALA A 53 0.37 13.63 13.26
N TYR A 54 1.36 14.27 12.64
CA TYR A 54 1.44 15.73 12.61
C TYR A 54 0.28 16.38 11.86
N LEU A 55 -0.16 15.78 10.75
CA LEU A 55 -1.33 16.27 10.04
C LEU A 55 -2.59 16.24 10.93
N GLN A 56 -2.81 15.14 11.64
CA GLN A 56 -3.94 14.99 12.57
C GLN A 56 -3.85 15.94 13.77
N ALA A 57 -2.62 16.25 14.20
CA ALA A 57 -2.37 17.27 15.26
C ALA A 57 -2.50 18.71 14.75
N GLY A 58 -2.77 18.93 13.46
CA GLY A 58 -2.89 20.26 12.85
C GLY A 58 -1.57 20.91 12.45
N ASP A 59 -0.43 20.26 12.67
CA ASP A 59 0.90 20.77 12.31
C ASP A 59 1.26 20.33 10.87
N LYS A 60 0.68 21.03 9.90
CA LYS A 60 0.92 20.75 8.48
C LYS A 60 2.37 20.96 8.05
N SER A 61 3.09 21.86 8.69
CA SER A 61 4.48 22.13 8.38
C SER A 61 5.36 20.92 8.69
N LYS A 62 5.25 20.36 9.90
CA LYS A 62 5.97 19.13 10.26
C LYS A 62 5.46 17.92 9.47
N ALA A 63 4.17 17.84 9.17
CA ALA A 63 3.64 16.78 8.33
C ALA A 63 4.32 16.77 6.95
N ALA A 64 4.40 17.93 6.29
CA ALA A 64 5.07 18.09 5.01
C ALA A 64 6.58 17.81 5.11
N GLU A 65 7.25 18.27 6.17
CA GLU A 65 8.67 17.98 6.42
C GLU A 65 8.94 16.47 6.42
N ARG A 66 8.13 15.69 7.18
CA ARG A 66 8.30 14.22 7.28
C ARG A 66 8.01 13.52 5.98
N LEU A 67 6.96 13.91 5.26
CA LEU A 67 6.65 13.38 3.93
C LEU A 67 7.78 13.65 2.95
N ASN A 68 8.27 14.89 2.91
CA ASN A 68 9.31 15.32 2.00
C ASN A 68 10.66 14.64 2.25
N ALA A 69 10.95 14.20 3.47
CA ALA A 69 12.15 13.41 3.75
C ALA A 69 12.16 12.11 2.94
N VAL A 70 11.02 11.42 2.84
CA VAL A 70 10.86 10.20 2.03
C VAL A 70 10.95 10.51 0.55
N ARG A 71 10.24 11.52 0.09
CA ARG A 71 10.16 11.93 -1.32
C ARG A 71 11.51 12.38 -1.89
N LYS A 72 12.25 13.21 -1.14
CA LYS A 72 13.59 13.66 -1.54
C LYS A 72 14.57 12.51 -1.69
N ARG A 73 14.53 11.53 -0.76
CA ARG A 73 15.38 10.34 -0.86
C ARG A 73 15.12 9.53 -2.12
N ALA A 74 13.86 9.46 -2.56
CA ALA A 74 13.45 8.72 -3.74
C ALA A 74 13.60 9.50 -5.05
N ALA A 75 13.95 10.77 -4.99
CA ALA A 75 14.11 11.64 -6.17
C ALA A 75 15.28 11.19 -7.04
N ILE A 76 15.17 11.45 -8.32
CA ILE A 76 16.32 11.38 -9.23
C ILE A 76 17.33 12.45 -8.81
N PRO A 77 18.64 12.15 -8.77
CA PRO A 77 19.67 13.13 -8.39
C PRO A 77 19.53 14.45 -9.16
N GLY A 78 19.46 15.56 -8.41
CA GLY A 78 19.27 16.92 -8.95
C GLY A 78 17.79 17.34 -9.08
N HIS A 79 16.83 16.44 -8.86
CA HIS A 79 15.39 16.68 -8.93
C HIS A 79 14.68 16.63 -7.56
N GLU A 80 15.42 16.74 -6.46
CA GLU A 80 14.88 16.67 -5.11
C GLU A 80 13.87 17.77 -4.82
N LYS A 81 14.05 18.95 -5.45
CA LYS A 81 13.15 20.11 -5.30
C LYS A 81 11.79 19.87 -5.97
N ASP A 82 11.77 19.11 -7.06
CA ASP A 82 10.54 18.81 -7.82
C ASP A 82 9.62 17.86 -7.05
N MET A 83 10.17 17.19 -6.04
CA MET A 83 9.43 16.24 -5.21
C MET A 83 8.77 16.86 -3.98
N ILE A 84 8.97 18.15 -3.72
CA ILE A 84 8.49 18.80 -2.50
C ILE A 84 6.98 19.02 -2.55
N ILE A 85 6.29 18.63 -1.51
CA ILE A 85 4.91 19.02 -1.22
C ILE A 85 4.95 20.17 -0.21
N ASN A 86 4.21 21.25 -0.50
CA ASN A 86 4.09 22.37 0.42
C ASN A 86 3.10 22.04 1.56
N GLU A 87 3.23 22.73 2.68
CA GLU A 87 2.35 22.54 3.84
C GLU A 87 0.86 22.83 3.53
N VAL A 88 0.58 23.69 2.57
CA VAL A 88 -0.80 24.01 2.16
C VAL A 88 -1.45 22.87 1.37
N ASP A 89 -0.65 22.05 0.68
CA ASP A 89 -1.09 20.99 -0.23
C ASP A 89 -1.13 19.62 0.45
N ILE A 90 -0.63 19.52 1.71
CA ILE A 90 -0.62 18.25 2.41
C ILE A 90 -1.98 17.93 3.01
N ASP A 91 -2.47 16.75 2.68
CA ASP A 91 -3.67 16.15 3.23
C ASP A 91 -3.49 14.64 3.43
N ILE A 92 -4.49 13.97 3.96
CA ILE A 92 -4.46 12.52 4.18
C ILE A 92 -4.33 11.75 2.86
N ASN A 93 -4.90 12.24 1.77
CA ASN A 93 -4.82 11.60 0.46
C ASN A 93 -3.39 11.64 -0.08
N THR A 94 -2.71 12.77 0.04
CA THR A 94 -1.31 12.96 -0.33
C THR A 94 -0.41 11.96 0.41
N ILE A 95 -0.62 11.80 1.72
CA ILE A 95 0.12 10.84 2.55
C ILE A 95 -0.18 9.40 2.13
N LEU A 96 -1.45 9.05 1.91
CA LEU A 96 -1.85 7.71 1.48
C LEU A 96 -1.33 7.36 0.08
N ASP A 97 -1.19 8.35 -0.80
CA ASP A 97 -0.59 8.17 -2.12
C ASP A 97 0.91 7.91 -2.01
N GLU A 98 1.61 8.64 -1.14
CA GLU A 98 3.02 8.38 -0.89
C GLU A 98 3.25 7.02 -0.23
N ARG A 99 2.41 6.64 0.74
CA ARG A 99 2.44 5.30 1.34
C ARG A 99 2.24 4.20 0.28
N ALA A 100 1.36 4.43 -0.69
CA ALA A 100 1.14 3.47 -1.78
C ALA A 100 2.38 3.31 -2.67
N ARG A 101 3.08 4.40 -2.99
CA ARG A 101 4.31 4.38 -3.79
C ARG A 101 5.48 3.77 -3.02
N GLU A 102 5.73 4.30 -1.83
CA GLU A 102 6.90 3.95 -1.02
C GLU A 102 6.83 2.53 -0.46
N LEU A 103 5.63 2.09 -0.02
CA LEU A 103 5.42 0.79 0.63
C LEU A 103 4.79 -0.26 -0.31
N ALA A 104 4.88 -0.04 -1.64
CA ALA A 104 4.39 -0.99 -2.63
C ALA A 104 4.96 -2.40 -2.38
N GLY A 105 4.08 -3.41 -2.33
CA GLY A 105 4.45 -4.81 -2.08
C GLY A 105 4.74 -5.17 -0.63
N GLU A 106 4.69 -4.24 0.32
CA GLU A 106 4.97 -4.48 1.75
C GLU A 106 3.70 -4.79 2.58
N TYR A 107 2.61 -5.15 1.94
CA TYR A 107 1.32 -5.55 2.55
C TYR A 107 0.66 -4.48 3.44
N LYS A 108 1.06 -3.19 3.31
CA LYS A 108 0.55 -2.09 4.14
C LYS A 108 -0.74 -1.47 3.60
N ARG A 109 -1.07 -1.67 2.32
CA ARG A 109 -2.16 -0.94 1.65
C ARG A 109 -3.53 -1.22 2.25
N TRP A 110 -3.88 -2.48 2.50
CA TRP A 110 -5.17 -2.85 3.07
C TRP A 110 -5.42 -2.24 4.46
N PRO A 111 -4.50 -2.41 5.45
CA PRO A 111 -4.63 -1.76 6.75
C PRO A 111 -4.74 -0.25 6.65
N ASP A 112 -3.94 0.40 5.79
CA ASP A 112 -3.97 1.85 5.61
C ASP A 112 -5.34 2.35 5.15
N LEU A 113 -5.89 1.77 4.11
CA LEU A 113 -7.18 2.19 3.56
C LEU A 113 -8.33 1.85 4.50
N LYS A 114 -8.24 0.75 5.24
CA LYS A 114 -9.28 0.36 6.19
C LYS A 114 -9.31 1.30 7.40
N ARG A 115 -8.16 1.56 8.05
CA ARG A 115 -8.10 2.43 9.24
C ARG A 115 -8.44 3.89 8.95
N THR A 116 -8.23 4.35 7.70
CA THR A 116 -8.60 5.70 7.25
C THR A 116 -10.01 5.77 6.66
N ASN A 117 -10.74 4.64 6.67
CA ASN A 117 -12.10 4.52 6.12
C ASN A 117 -12.21 4.91 4.63
N THR A 118 -11.13 4.70 3.86
CA THR A 118 -11.05 5.06 2.44
C THR A 118 -10.95 3.85 1.51
N LEU A 119 -11.12 2.62 2.05
CA LEU A 119 -10.88 1.39 1.30
C LEU A 119 -11.73 1.30 0.04
N ILE A 120 -13.03 1.47 0.15
CA ILE A 120 -13.96 1.32 -0.99
C ILE A 120 -13.73 2.44 -2.00
N GLU A 121 -13.78 3.69 -1.53
CA GLU A 121 -13.63 4.87 -2.39
C GLU A 121 -12.32 4.82 -3.21
N ARG A 122 -11.19 4.65 -2.54
CA ARG A 122 -9.88 4.66 -3.20
C ARG A 122 -9.65 3.43 -4.07
N THR A 123 -10.19 2.27 -3.70
CA THR A 123 -10.13 1.09 -4.55
C THR A 123 -10.92 1.30 -5.83
N LEU A 124 -12.14 1.81 -5.74
CA LEU A 124 -12.95 2.13 -6.92
C LEU A 124 -12.33 3.24 -7.78
N LYS A 125 -11.65 4.20 -7.16
CA LYS A 125 -10.97 5.29 -7.87
C LYS A 125 -9.77 4.80 -8.67
N HIS A 126 -8.95 3.92 -8.11
CA HIS A 126 -7.63 3.58 -8.65
C HIS A 126 -7.51 2.16 -9.22
N ASN A 127 -8.53 1.31 -9.07
CA ASN A 127 -8.52 -0.07 -9.58
C ASN A 127 -9.67 -0.28 -10.57
N ASN A 128 -9.34 -0.25 -11.86
CA ASN A 128 -10.32 -0.41 -12.93
C ASN A 128 -11.00 -1.80 -12.92
N LEU A 129 -10.32 -2.84 -12.44
CA LEU A 129 -10.91 -4.17 -12.35
C LEU A 129 -11.95 -4.23 -11.23
N ALA A 130 -11.64 -3.70 -10.06
CA ALA A 130 -12.61 -3.59 -8.96
C ALA A 130 -13.84 -2.78 -9.36
N LYS A 131 -13.64 -1.70 -10.12
CA LYS A 131 -14.72 -0.88 -10.67
C LYS A 131 -15.64 -1.66 -11.62
N LYS A 132 -15.06 -2.51 -12.47
CA LYS A 132 -15.81 -3.34 -13.44
C LYS A 132 -16.62 -4.45 -12.77
N THR A 133 -16.12 -5.02 -11.67
CA THR A 133 -16.79 -6.14 -10.99
C THR A 133 -17.99 -5.72 -10.16
N ASN A 134 -18.07 -4.43 -9.79
CA ASN A 134 -19.12 -3.84 -8.95
C ASN A 134 -19.42 -4.61 -7.64
N LYS A 135 -18.38 -5.25 -7.07
CA LYS A 135 -18.47 -6.07 -5.85
C LYS A 135 -17.82 -5.40 -4.62
N MET A 136 -17.53 -4.11 -4.73
CA MET A 136 -16.90 -3.33 -3.66
C MET A 136 -17.97 -2.60 -2.86
N ASP A 137 -18.55 -3.27 -1.90
CA ASP A 137 -19.51 -2.70 -0.96
C ASP A 137 -19.06 -2.86 0.50
N ASN A 138 -19.89 -2.48 1.45
CA ASN A 138 -19.52 -2.43 2.87
C ASN A 138 -19.21 -3.79 3.50
N HIS A 139 -19.64 -4.90 2.92
CA HIS A 139 -19.35 -6.23 3.50
C HIS A 139 -17.84 -6.51 3.54
N ILE A 140 -17.07 -6.02 2.57
CA ILE A 140 -15.61 -6.22 2.52
C ILE A 140 -14.84 -5.51 3.64
N LEU A 141 -15.47 -4.59 4.36
CA LEU A 141 -14.84 -3.92 5.50
C LEU A 141 -14.58 -4.88 6.67
N LEU A 142 -15.33 -5.95 6.74
CA LEU A 142 -15.07 -7.06 7.63
C LEU A 142 -14.67 -8.28 6.80
N ARG A 143 -13.84 -9.13 7.35
CA ARG A 143 -13.50 -10.41 6.72
C ARG A 143 -14.43 -11.51 7.21
N PRO A 144 -14.69 -12.55 6.40
CA PRO A 144 -15.43 -13.68 6.92
C PRO A 144 -14.69 -14.33 8.08
N ILE A 145 -15.43 -14.74 9.08
CA ILE A 145 -14.90 -15.56 10.17
C ILE A 145 -14.73 -16.99 9.60
N PRO A 146 -13.56 -17.63 9.76
CA PRO A 146 -13.37 -18.98 9.27
C PRO A 146 -14.43 -19.93 9.85
N GLN A 147 -15.04 -20.77 9.01
CA GLN A 147 -16.09 -21.67 9.44
C GLN A 147 -15.65 -22.58 10.59
N THR A 148 -14.38 -23.02 10.58
CA THR A 148 -13.81 -23.81 11.67
C THR A 148 -13.81 -23.11 13.03
N VAL A 149 -13.75 -21.78 13.06
CA VAL A 149 -13.84 -20.98 14.29
C VAL A 149 -15.30 -20.95 14.78
N ILE A 150 -16.25 -20.76 13.87
CA ILE A 150 -17.68 -20.77 14.17
C ILE A 150 -18.10 -22.14 14.71
N ASP A 151 -17.66 -23.22 14.05
CA ASP A 151 -18.02 -24.58 14.42
C ASP A 151 -17.43 -25.02 15.78
N GLN A 152 -16.34 -24.42 16.21
CA GLN A 152 -15.67 -24.71 17.48
C GLN A 152 -16.15 -23.82 18.63
N ASP A 153 -16.92 -22.81 18.35
CA ASP A 153 -17.42 -21.88 19.36
C ASP A 153 -18.71 -22.43 20.00
N SER A 154 -18.69 -22.56 21.32
CA SER A 154 -19.84 -23.07 22.09
C SER A 154 -20.88 -21.98 22.41
N GLU A 155 -20.53 -20.72 22.22
CA GLU A 155 -21.38 -19.55 22.53
C GLU A 155 -22.16 -19.03 21.31
N GLY A 156 -21.85 -19.54 20.11
CA GLY A 156 -22.58 -19.25 18.88
C GLY A 156 -22.16 -17.93 18.21
N ILE A 157 -20.91 -17.87 17.74
CA ILE A 157 -20.42 -16.74 16.93
C ILE A 157 -21.22 -16.67 15.62
N GLU A 158 -21.88 -15.55 15.37
CA GLU A 158 -22.52 -15.26 14.09
C GLU A 158 -21.52 -14.77 13.05
N GLN A 159 -21.70 -15.18 11.80
CA GLN A 159 -20.89 -14.73 10.67
C GLN A 159 -21.11 -13.23 10.41
N ASN A 160 -20.06 -12.54 9.95
CA ASN A 160 -20.18 -11.16 9.52
C ASN A 160 -21.17 -11.03 8.36
N ALA A 161 -21.95 -9.94 8.37
CA ALA A 161 -22.97 -9.69 7.35
C ALA A 161 -22.37 -9.69 5.93
N GLY A 162 -23.00 -10.45 5.03
CA GLY A 162 -22.59 -10.56 3.61
C GLY A 162 -21.75 -11.81 3.29
N TYR A 163 -21.48 -12.66 4.28
CA TYR A 163 -20.74 -13.92 4.10
C TYR A 163 -21.58 -15.14 4.51
#